data_01af735f2d4b2d75700bd00ee04298ab
#
_entry.id   01af735f2d4b2d75700bd00ee04298ab
#
_cell.length_a   1.000
_cell.length_b   1.000
_cell.length_c   1.000
_cell.angle_alpha   90.00
_cell.angle_beta   90.00
_cell.angle_gamma   90.00
#
_symmetry.space_group_name_H-M   'P 1'
#
loop_
_entity.id
_entity.type
_entity.pdbx_description
1 polymer ?
#
loop_
_entity_poly.entity_id
_entity_poly.type
_entity_poly.pdbx_seq_one_letter_code
_entity_poly.pdbx_strand_id
1 'polypeptide(L)'
;SVSDYLRLCREDDEYELLDGVLVRRMAAQLPHEWLFQWMLRLVGGYVEARGLGVVLGSRTPVQITPYRVRLPDLLFVRTARMQILNPQVLAEPPDWVLEIRSAGERASDGVRSESDYRTIGVPEIWMVDLPRQRVRALRLHEGDYAVQEASDGLLRSAAIEGFAARIENLFTEPRPRVSDLLQALLQEATP
;
A
#
# COMPACT_ATOMS: atom_id res chain seq x y z
N SER A 1 9.79 9.97 19.79
CA SER A 1 9.42 10.84 18.64
C SER A 1 9.95 10.30 17.32
N VAL A 2 9.47 10.82 16.19
CA VAL A 2 10.01 10.50 14.85
C VAL A 2 11.50 10.82 14.76
N SER A 3 11.96 11.93 15.34
CA SER A 3 13.40 12.25 15.39
C SER A 3 14.22 11.18 16.12
N ASP A 4 13.68 10.60 17.20
CA ASP A 4 14.35 9.50 17.91
C ASP A 4 14.29 8.21 17.08
N TYR A 5 13.16 7.93 16.43
CA TYR A 5 12.99 6.80 15.51
C TYR A 5 14.06 6.82 14.41
N LEU A 6 14.21 7.93 13.70
CA LEU A 6 15.20 8.09 12.62
C LEU A 6 16.66 8.01 13.10
N ARG A 7 16.93 8.34 14.36
CA ARG A 7 18.26 8.24 14.96
C ARG A 7 18.58 6.84 15.45
N LEU A 8 17.59 6.11 15.97
CA LEU A 8 17.76 4.82 16.64
C LEU A 8 17.60 3.62 15.71
N CYS A 9 16.66 3.71 14.75
CA CYS A 9 16.41 2.64 13.78
C CYS A 9 17.43 2.71 12.64
N ARG A 10 18.02 1.57 12.32
CA ARG A 10 18.94 1.39 11.18
C ARG A 10 18.14 0.88 9.97
N GLU A 11 18.74 0.93 8.79
CA GLU A 11 18.12 0.45 7.54
C GLU A 11 17.64 -1.01 7.60
N ASP A 12 18.28 -1.83 8.43
CA ASP A 12 17.92 -3.24 8.62
C ASP A 12 16.82 -3.47 9.67
N ASP A 13 16.43 -2.43 10.40
CA ASP A 13 15.42 -2.54 11.44
C ASP A 13 14.01 -2.42 10.85
N GLU A 14 13.15 -3.39 11.17
CA GLU A 14 11.74 -3.40 10.77
C GLU A 14 10.85 -2.95 11.94
N TYR A 15 10.99 -1.69 12.33
CA TYR A 15 10.18 -1.10 13.39
C TYR A 15 9.20 -0.08 12.84
N GLU A 16 7.98 -0.11 13.36
CA GLU A 16 7.05 1.01 13.34
C GLU A 16 7.18 1.81 14.63
N LEU A 17 6.83 3.08 14.58
CA LEU A 17 6.67 3.90 15.78
C LEU A 17 5.17 4.07 16.05
N LEU A 18 4.67 3.52 17.16
CA LEU A 18 3.26 3.58 17.53
C LEU A 18 3.14 4.28 18.90
N ASP A 19 2.62 5.51 18.90
CA ASP A 19 2.45 6.35 20.10
C ASP A 19 3.76 6.49 20.91
N GLY A 20 4.89 6.65 20.23
CA GLY A 20 6.19 6.80 20.83
C GLY A 20 6.89 5.49 21.22
N VAL A 21 6.27 4.34 20.95
CA VAL A 21 6.82 3.00 21.21
C VAL A 21 7.29 2.37 19.91
N LEU A 22 8.52 1.84 19.90
CA LEU A 22 9.04 1.05 18.78
C LEU A 22 8.39 -0.35 18.79
N VAL A 23 7.68 -0.69 17.74
CA VAL A 23 7.02 -1.99 17.59
C VAL A 23 7.66 -2.71 16.40
N ARG A 24 8.28 -3.86 16.66
CA ARG A 24 8.89 -4.64 15.60
C ARG A 24 7.82 -5.33 14.75
N ARG A 25 7.95 -5.22 13.43
CA ARG A 25 7.11 -5.99 12.52
C ARG A 25 7.44 -7.48 12.62
N MET A 26 6.41 -8.30 12.56
CA MET A 26 6.58 -9.76 12.48
C MET A 26 7.06 -10.15 11.08
N ALA A 27 7.80 -11.26 11.00
CA ALA A 27 8.16 -11.83 9.70
C ALA A 27 6.87 -12.17 8.91
N ALA A 28 6.87 -11.80 7.64
CA ALA A 28 5.75 -12.08 6.75
C ALA A 28 5.58 -13.59 6.53
N GLN A 29 4.33 -14.05 6.48
CA GLN A 29 4.01 -15.42 6.07
C GLN A 29 4.08 -15.55 4.55
N LEU A 30 4.36 -16.74 4.03
CA LEU A 30 4.49 -16.99 2.58
C LEU A 30 3.30 -16.48 1.74
N PRO A 31 2.02 -16.66 2.13
CA PRO A 31 0.90 -16.12 1.35
C PRO A 31 0.91 -14.60 1.23
N HIS A 32 1.32 -13.88 2.31
CA HIS A 32 1.50 -12.43 2.30
C HIS A 32 2.61 -12.04 1.33
N GLU A 33 3.79 -12.68 1.47
CA GLU A 33 4.96 -12.35 0.65
C GLU A 33 4.71 -12.62 -0.84
N TRP A 34 4.02 -13.72 -1.17
CA TRP A 34 3.67 -14.02 -2.56
C TRP A 34 2.71 -12.97 -3.16
N LEU A 35 1.71 -12.53 -2.42
CA LEU A 35 0.82 -11.46 -2.88
C LEU A 35 1.55 -10.13 -2.97
N PHE A 36 2.38 -9.79 -1.99
CA PHE A 36 3.21 -8.59 -1.99
C PHE A 36 4.08 -8.52 -3.25
N GLN A 37 4.85 -9.58 -3.54
CA GLN A 37 5.72 -9.66 -4.71
C GLN A 37 4.93 -9.58 -6.02
N TRP A 38 3.77 -10.22 -6.08
CA TRP A 38 2.90 -10.17 -7.25
C TRP A 38 2.34 -8.77 -7.48
N MET A 39 1.83 -8.10 -6.44
CA MET A 39 1.31 -6.74 -6.50
C MET A 39 2.42 -5.72 -6.82
N LEU A 40 3.59 -5.84 -6.19
CA LEU A 40 4.72 -4.95 -6.46
C LEU A 40 5.11 -4.98 -7.94
N ARG A 41 5.19 -6.16 -8.53
CA ARG A 41 5.52 -6.31 -9.96
C ARG A 41 4.39 -5.81 -10.87
N LEU A 42 3.13 -6.05 -10.52
CA LEU A 42 1.99 -5.64 -11.34
C LEU A 42 1.80 -4.12 -11.31
N VAL A 43 1.69 -3.55 -10.11
CA VAL A 43 1.47 -2.10 -9.94
C VAL A 43 2.72 -1.33 -10.35
N GLY A 44 3.91 -1.78 -9.88
CA GLY A 44 5.18 -1.13 -10.22
C GLY A 44 5.46 -1.14 -11.71
N GLY A 45 5.28 -2.29 -12.36
CA GLY A 45 5.47 -2.41 -13.81
C GLY A 45 4.49 -1.55 -14.62
N TYR A 46 3.22 -1.46 -14.19
CA TYR A 46 2.24 -0.59 -14.83
C TYR A 46 2.58 0.90 -14.67
N VAL A 47 2.91 1.31 -13.44
CA VAL A 47 3.28 2.70 -13.11
C VAL A 47 4.53 3.13 -13.90
N GLU A 48 5.55 2.27 -13.96
CA GLU A 48 6.79 2.50 -14.71
C GLU A 48 6.52 2.62 -16.21
N ALA A 49 5.80 1.66 -16.80
CA ALA A 49 5.49 1.65 -18.24
C ALA A 49 4.66 2.87 -18.69
N ARG A 50 3.86 3.45 -17.79
CA ARG A 50 3.03 4.62 -18.05
C ARG A 50 3.67 5.94 -17.62
N GLY A 51 4.84 5.91 -16.95
CA GLY A 51 5.51 7.11 -16.43
C GLY A 51 4.70 7.85 -15.35
N LEU A 52 3.86 7.15 -14.59
CA LEU A 52 2.91 7.76 -13.65
C LEU A 52 3.56 8.21 -12.34
N GLY A 53 4.71 7.66 -11.97
CA GLY A 53 5.38 7.94 -10.71
C GLY A 53 6.26 6.78 -10.25
N VAL A 54 6.27 6.52 -8.96
CA VAL A 54 7.05 5.45 -8.34
C VAL A 54 6.19 4.63 -7.37
N VAL A 55 6.41 3.32 -7.36
CA VAL A 55 5.87 2.40 -6.35
C VAL A 55 7.01 1.95 -5.45
N LEU A 56 6.86 2.10 -4.15
CA LEU A 56 7.83 1.71 -3.14
C LEU A 56 7.25 0.61 -2.25
N GLY A 57 8.14 -0.25 -1.75
CA GLY A 57 7.74 -1.41 -0.94
C GLY A 57 7.85 -1.20 0.56
N SER A 58 7.76 -2.27 1.30
CA SER A 58 7.43 -2.43 2.72
C SER A 58 8.35 -1.79 3.75
N ARG A 59 9.43 -1.14 3.36
CA ARG A 59 10.36 -0.46 4.28
C ARG A 59 10.37 1.05 4.14
N THR A 60 9.42 1.61 3.41
CA THR A 60 9.33 3.05 3.23
C THR A 60 8.55 3.68 4.38
N PRO A 61 9.20 4.41 5.29
CA PRO A 61 8.51 4.97 6.45
C PRO A 61 7.63 6.15 6.05
N VAL A 62 6.39 6.13 6.53
CA VAL A 62 5.40 7.20 6.38
C VAL A 62 5.08 7.77 7.75
N GLN A 63 5.34 9.04 7.94
CA GLN A 63 5.02 9.74 9.17
C GLN A 63 3.51 10.02 9.25
N ILE A 64 2.89 9.57 10.33
CA ILE A 64 1.47 9.82 10.61
C ILE A 64 1.33 11.01 11.58
N THR A 65 2.11 10.99 12.65
CA THR A 65 2.18 12.07 13.65
C THR A 65 3.63 12.23 14.12
N PRO A 66 3.98 13.24 14.93
CA PRO A 66 5.32 13.33 15.52
C PRO A 66 5.74 12.12 16.37
N TYR A 67 4.79 11.24 16.73
CA TYR A 67 5.03 10.06 17.55
C TYR A 67 4.57 8.76 16.88
N ARG A 68 4.26 8.81 15.56
CA ARG A 68 3.77 7.63 14.83
C ARG A 68 4.32 7.58 13.42
N VAL A 69 4.91 6.43 13.08
CA VAL A 69 5.42 6.08 11.74
C VAL A 69 4.89 4.71 11.36
N ARG A 70 4.37 4.56 10.14
CA ARG A 70 3.97 3.30 9.55
C ARG A 70 4.90 2.90 8.41
N LEU A 71 4.98 1.59 8.18
CA LEU A 71 5.67 0.97 7.06
C LEU A 71 4.65 0.22 6.19
N PRO A 72 3.95 0.89 5.27
CA PRO A 72 2.97 0.20 4.41
C PRO A 72 3.64 -0.87 3.56
N ASP A 73 2.88 -1.91 3.17
CA ASP A 73 3.42 -2.94 2.28
C ASP A 73 3.78 -2.36 0.92
N LEU A 74 2.88 -1.59 0.31
CA LEU A 74 3.18 -0.80 -0.89
C LEU A 74 2.63 0.62 -0.75
N LEU A 75 3.32 1.55 -1.39
CA LEU A 75 2.81 2.90 -1.60
C LEU A 75 3.14 3.40 -3.01
N PHE A 76 2.36 4.35 -3.48
CA PHE A 76 2.59 5.04 -4.75
C PHE A 76 2.67 6.54 -4.54
N VAL A 77 3.62 7.17 -5.22
CA VAL A 77 3.75 8.63 -5.33
C VAL A 77 3.78 9.00 -6.80
N ARG A 78 2.84 9.86 -7.22
CA ARG A 78 2.74 10.32 -8.61
C ARG A 78 3.90 11.23 -8.99
N THR A 79 4.26 11.26 -10.28
CA THR A 79 5.37 12.05 -10.82
C THR A 79 5.31 13.52 -10.37
N ALA A 80 4.14 14.15 -10.37
CA ALA A 80 3.96 15.55 -9.97
C ALA A 80 4.24 15.83 -8.49
N ARG A 81 4.41 14.78 -7.66
CA ARG A 81 4.67 14.87 -6.21
C ARG A 81 5.97 14.23 -5.77
N MET A 82 6.87 13.91 -6.70
CA MET A 82 8.15 13.26 -6.39
C MET A 82 9.01 14.03 -5.38
N GLN A 83 8.80 15.34 -5.22
CA GLN A 83 9.48 16.16 -4.21
C GLN A 83 9.19 15.76 -2.76
N ILE A 84 8.10 15.00 -2.48
CA ILE A 84 7.82 14.50 -1.12
C ILE A 84 8.74 13.33 -0.72
N LEU A 85 9.42 12.71 -1.68
CA LEU A 85 10.34 11.60 -1.42
C LEU A 85 11.59 12.11 -0.69
N ASN A 86 11.56 11.96 0.62
CA ASN A 86 12.70 12.25 1.49
C ASN A 86 13.48 10.95 1.75
N PRO A 87 14.82 10.98 1.79
CA PRO A 87 15.63 9.78 2.02
C PRO A 87 15.33 9.02 3.32
N GLN A 88 14.75 9.68 4.32
CA GLN A 88 14.54 9.09 5.64
C GLN A 88 13.08 8.73 5.94
N VAL A 89 12.12 9.59 5.58
CA VAL A 89 10.71 9.41 5.92
C VAL A 89 9.84 10.25 5.01
N LEU A 90 8.69 9.73 4.56
CA LEU A 90 7.67 10.54 3.93
C LEU A 90 6.91 11.31 5.01
N ALA A 91 7.08 12.63 5.02
CA ALA A 91 6.36 13.53 5.93
C ALA A 91 4.98 13.96 5.38
N GLU A 92 4.75 13.75 4.08
CA GLU A 92 3.46 13.98 3.42
C GLU A 92 2.84 12.65 3.00
N PRO A 93 1.49 12.56 2.91
CA PRO A 93 0.83 11.32 2.52
C PRO A 93 1.20 10.90 1.09
N PRO A 94 1.47 9.61 0.83
CA PRO A 94 1.54 9.08 -0.53
C PRO A 94 0.18 9.18 -1.21
N ASP A 95 0.14 8.99 -2.54
CA ASP A 95 -1.12 9.07 -3.31
C ASP A 95 -1.96 7.80 -3.17
N TRP A 96 -1.33 6.66 -2.91
CA TRP A 96 -1.97 5.36 -2.70
C TRP A 96 -1.16 4.51 -1.73
N VAL A 97 -1.87 3.71 -0.94
CA VAL A 97 -1.29 2.73 0.00
C VAL A 97 -2.00 1.39 -0.17
N LEU A 98 -1.24 0.31 -0.10
CA LEU A 98 -1.75 -1.05 0.03
C LEU A 98 -1.19 -1.70 1.29
N GLU A 99 -2.08 -2.31 2.07
CA GLU A 99 -1.77 -3.17 3.21
C GLU A 99 -2.35 -4.57 2.99
N ILE A 100 -1.56 -5.58 3.27
CA ILE A 100 -1.93 -6.99 3.15
C ILE A 100 -1.99 -7.60 4.54
N ARG A 101 -3.17 -7.84 5.05
CA ARG A 101 -3.38 -8.50 6.33
C ARG A 101 -3.26 -10.02 6.19
N SER A 102 -2.39 -10.61 6.99
CA SER A 102 -2.21 -12.07 7.09
C SER A 102 -3.00 -12.70 8.24
N ALA A 103 -3.07 -14.04 8.28
CA ALA A 103 -3.78 -14.78 9.33
C ALA A 103 -3.16 -14.59 10.74
N GLY A 104 -1.87 -14.25 10.82
CA GLY A 104 -1.17 -14.01 12.09
C GLY A 104 -1.41 -12.63 12.69
N GLU A 105 -1.99 -11.71 11.95
CA GLU A 105 -2.22 -10.34 12.41
C GLU A 105 -3.56 -10.20 13.13
N ARG A 106 -3.57 -9.37 14.18
CA ARG A 106 -4.81 -9.04 14.87
C ARG A 106 -5.67 -8.12 14.00
N ALA A 107 -6.98 -8.35 13.97
CA ALA A 107 -7.91 -7.48 13.25
C ALA A 107 -7.81 -6.01 13.69
N SER A 108 -7.47 -5.75 14.96
CA SER A 108 -7.24 -4.42 15.52
C SER A 108 -6.09 -3.67 14.86
N ASP A 109 -5.07 -4.38 14.37
CA ASP A 109 -3.89 -3.74 13.78
C ASP A 109 -4.21 -3.20 12.39
N GLY A 110 -5.00 -3.93 11.59
CA GLY A 110 -5.51 -3.45 10.32
C GLY A 110 -6.46 -2.24 10.47
N VAL A 111 -7.32 -2.23 11.49
CA VAL A 111 -8.18 -1.07 11.78
C VAL A 111 -7.35 0.16 12.16
N ARG A 112 -6.26 -0.04 12.92
CA ARG A 112 -5.37 1.06 13.30
C ARG A 112 -4.59 1.62 12.11
N SER A 113 -4.04 0.78 11.23
CA SER A 113 -3.32 1.24 10.04
C SER A 113 -4.24 1.98 9.08
N GLU A 114 -5.45 1.47 8.83
CA GLU A 114 -6.47 2.19 8.05
C GLU A 114 -6.76 3.58 8.65
N SER A 115 -6.99 3.65 9.97
CA SER A 115 -7.25 4.92 10.66
C SER A 115 -6.08 5.90 10.54
N ASP A 116 -4.84 5.41 10.65
CA ASP A 116 -3.63 6.22 10.52
C ASP A 116 -3.52 6.85 9.13
N TYR A 117 -3.72 6.08 8.07
CA TYR A 117 -3.66 6.60 6.69
C TYR A 117 -4.81 7.57 6.38
N ARG A 118 -5.99 7.34 6.94
CA ARG A 118 -7.11 8.30 6.86
C ARG A 118 -6.78 9.62 7.55
N THR A 119 -6.11 9.56 8.70
CA THR A 119 -5.75 10.76 9.49
C THR A 119 -4.84 11.71 8.73
N ILE A 120 -3.91 11.18 7.93
CA ILE A 120 -3.01 12.00 7.11
C ILE A 120 -3.58 12.31 5.72
N GLY A 121 -4.79 11.83 5.40
CA GLY A 121 -5.46 12.13 4.14
C GLY A 121 -4.87 11.41 2.92
N VAL A 122 -4.46 10.15 3.05
CA VAL A 122 -4.03 9.35 1.87
C VAL A 122 -5.19 9.27 0.87
N PRO A 123 -5.02 9.71 -0.40
CA PRO A 123 -6.12 9.78 -1.36
C PRO A 123 -6.81 8.46 -1.63
N GLU A 124 -6.07 7.34 -1.67
CA GLU A 124 -6.65 6.02 -1.83
C GLU A 124 -5.91 4.98 -0.99
N ILE A 125 -6.66 4.13 -0.29
CA ILE A 125 -6.13 3.09 0.60
C ILE A 125 -6.77 1.75 0.21
N TRP A 126 -5.96 0.73 -0.05
CA TRP A 126 -6.41 -0.63 -0.27
C TRP A 126 -5.97 -1.53 0.88
N MET A 127 -6.93 -2.11 1.58
CA MET A 127 -6.71 -3.08 2.66
C MET A 127 -7.12 -4.47 2.14
N VAL A 128 -6.15 -5.35 1.94
CA VAL A 128 -6.37 -6.73 1.46
C VAL A 128 -6.38 -7.67 2.65
N ASP A 129 -7.51 -8.34 2.88
CA ASP A 129 -7.69 -9.31 3.95
C ASP A 129 -7.55 -10.73 3.38
N LEU A 130 -6.35 -11.31 3.45
CA LEU A 130 -6.09 -12.66 2.92
C LEU A 130 -6.97 -13.74 3.58
N PRO A 131 -7.11 -13.80 4.92
CA PRO A 131 -7.96 -14.79 5.57
C PRO A 131 -9.42 -14.73 5.15
N ARG A 132 -9.95 -13.54 4.87
CA ARG A 132 -11.35 -13.34 4.47
C ARG A 132 -11.55 -13.25 2.96
N GLN A 133 -10.46 -13.29 2.18
CA GLN A 133 -10.46 -13.12 0.73
C GLN A 133 -11.26 -11.89 0.29
N ARG A 134 -10.94 -10.74 0.86
CA ARG A 134 -11.71 -9.51 0.69
C ARG A 134 -10.78 -8.31 0.56
N VAL A 135 -11.17 -7.36 -0.27
CA VAL A 135 -10.52 -6.05 -0.39
C VAL A 135 -11.47 -4.99 0.12
N ARG A 136 -10.92 -4.08 0.91
CA ARG A 136 -11.57 -2.85 1.35
C ARG A 136 -10.80 -1.69 0.74
N ALA A 137 -11.40 -1.00 -0.23
CA ALA A 137 -10.84 0.18 -0.89
C ALA A 137 -11.51 1.43 -0.35
N LEU A 138 -10.71 2.38 0.09
CA LEU A 138 -11.15 3.67 0.62
C LEU A 138 -10.65 4.76 -0.32
N ARG A 139 -11.51 5.69 -0.71
CA ARG A 139 -11.18 6.84 -1.56
C ARG A 139 -11.60 8.13 -0.89
N LEU A 140 -10.65 9.05 -0.74
CA LEU A 140 -10.90 10.36 -0.16
C LEU A 140 -11.67 11.23 -1.17
N HIS A 141 -12.82 11.77 -0.76
CA HIS A 141 -13.60 12.70 -1.53
C HIS A 141 -14.18 13.76 -0.59
N GLU A 142 -13.92 15.03 -0.87
CA GLU A 142 -14.43 16.18 -0.10
C GLU A 142 -14.22 16.07 1.43
N GLY A 143 -13.09 15.48 1.84
CA GLY A 143 -12.72 15.35 3.25
C GLY A 143 -13.25 14.10 3.97
N ASP A 144 -14.02 13.25 3.30
CA ASP A 144 -14.47 11.96 3.81
C ASP A 144 -14.07 10.80 2.91
N TYR A 145 -14.14 9.57 3.43
CA TYR A 145 -13.78 8.36 2.69
C TYR A 145 -15.00 7.56 2.26
N ALA A 146 -15.20 7.50 0.94
CA ALA A 146 -16.06 6.49 0.36
C ALA A 146 -15.40 5.12 0.46
N VAL A 147 -16.13 4.13 0.96
CA VAL A 147 -15.62 2.78 1.21
C VAL A 147 -16.32 1.78 0.30
N GLN A 148 -15.53 0.99 -0.43
CA GLN A 148 -15.98 -0.14 -1.20
C GLN A 148 -15.38 -1.41 -0.60
N GLU A 149 -16.20 -2.38 -0.20
CA GLU A 149 -15.77 -3.74 0.17
C GLU A 149 -16.23 -4.72 -0.91
N ALA A 150 -15.31 -5.58 -1.35
CA ALA A 150 -15.62 -6.60 -2.34
C ALA A 150 -14.71 -7.83 -2.18
N SER A 151 -15.21 -8.99 -2.60
CA SER A 151 -14.49 -10.27 -2.70
C SER A 151 -14.22 -10.68 -4.14
N ASP A 152 -14.85 -9.99 -5.10
CA ASP A 152 -14.75 -10.25 -6.52
C ASP A 152 -14.94 -8.99 -7.35
N GLY A 153 -14.78 -9.13 -8.67
CA GLY A 153 -14.99 -8.06 -9.63
C GLY A 153 -13.76 -7.21 -9.91
N LEU A 154 -13.96 -6.13 -10.64
CA LEU A 154 -12.90 -5.23 -11.07
C LEU A 154 -12.79 -4.04 -10.12
N LEU A 155 -11.65 -3.92 -9.45
CA LEU A 155 -11.30 -2.77 -8.64
C LEU A 155 -10.44 -1.80 -9.46
N ARG A 156 -10.96 -0.61 -9.75
CA ARG A 156 -10.24 0.45 -10.42
C ARG A 156 -9.61 1.39 -9.41
N SER A 157 -8.34 1.74 -9.60
CA SER A 157 -7.70 2.77 -8.79
C SER A 157 -8.16 4.16 -9.23
N ALA A 158 -8.38 5.03 -8.25
CA ALA A 158 -8.58 6.46 -8.47
C ALA A 158 -7.26 7.24 -8.45
N ALA A 159 -6.26 6.75 -7.71
CA ALA A 159 -4.97 7.40 -7.56
C ALA A 159 -3.99 7.04 -8.69
N ILE A 160 -4.05 5.80 -9.20
CA ILE A 160 -3.20 5.30 -10.28
C ILE A 160 -4.02 5.26 -11.56
N GLU A 161 -3.84 6.26 -12.41
CA GLU A 161 -4.63 6.46 -13.62
C GLU A 161 -4.63 5.23 -14.54
N GLY A 162 -5.84 4.73 -14.88
CA GLY A 162 -6.06 3.58 -15.76
C GLY A 162 -5.76 2.22 -15.13
N PHE A 163 -5.21 2.17 -13.92
CA PHE A 163 -4.93 0.90 -13.25
C PHE A 163 -6.21 0.26 -12.71
N ALA A 164 -6.34 -1.04 -12.98
CA ALA A 164 -7.40 -1.86 -12.40
C ALA A 164 -6.89 -3.27 -12.10
N ALA A 165 -7.42 -3.88 -11.06
CA ALA A 165 -7.13 -5.27 -10.70
C ALA A 165 -8.42 -6.06 -10.52
N ARG A 166 -8.45 -7.30 -11.03
CA ARG A 166 -9.52 -8.25 -10.66
C ARG A 166 -9.24 -8.76 -9.26
N ILE A 167 -10.20 -8.59 -8.36
CA ILE A 167 -10.06 -8.93 -6.95
C ILE A 167 -9.79 -10.42 -6.77
N GLU A 168 -10.43 -11.27 -7.56
CA GLU A 168 -10.26 -12.73 -7.51
C GLU A 168 -8.81 -13.15 -7.73
N ASN A 169 -8.06 -12.41 -8.57
CA ASN A 169 -6.66 -12.71 -8.86
C ASN A 169 -5.75 -12.55 -7.63
N LEU A 170 -6.16 -11.75 -6.64
CA LEU A 170 -5.38 -11.57 -5.41
C LEU A 170 -5.41 -12.84 -4.53
N PHE A 171 -6.44 -13.66 -4.68
CA PHE A 171 -6.73 -14.81 -3.82
C PHE A 171 -6.61 -16.16 -4.52
N THR A 172 -6.48 -16.16 -5.85
CA THR A 172 -6.33 -17.39 -6.66
C THR A 172 -4.90 -17.92 -6.58
N GLU A 173 -4.74 -19.26 -6.51
CA GLU A 173 -3.46 -19.93 -6.61
C GLU A 173 -3.51 -21.04 -7.70
N PRO A 174 -2.59 -21.05 -8.67
CA PRO A 174 -1.56 -20.03 -8.92
C PRO A 174 -2.16 -18.73 -9.44
N ARG A 175 -1.57 -17.60 -9.07
CA ARG A 175 -1.98 -16.29 -9.61
C ARG A 175 -1.65 -16.19 -11.11
N PRO A 176 -2.44 -15.40 -11.87
CA PRO A 176 -2.12 -15.10 -13.25
C PRO A 176 -0.72 -14.50 -13.40
N ARG A 177 -0.09 -14.75 -14.55
CA ARG A 177 1.23 -14.17 -14.83
C ARG A 177 1.15 -12.65 -14.91
N VAL A 178 2.04 -11.98 -14.21
CA VAL A 178 2.10 -10.51 -14.20
C VAL A 178 2.33 -9.95 -15.62
N SER A 179 3.18 -10.60 -16.42
CA SER A 179 3.42 -10.21 -17.83
C SER A 179 2.15 -10.11 -18.66
N ASP A 180 1.26 -11.10 -18.52
CA ASP A 180 0.05 -11.19 -19.32
C ASP A 180 -0.96 -10.11 -18.90
N LEU A 181 -1.07 -9.88 -17.58
CA LEU A 181 -1.93 -8.83 -17.03
C LEU A 181 -1.42 -7.43 -17.37
N LEU A 182 -0.11 -7.20 -17.30
CA LEU A 182 0.49 -5.92 -17.70
C LEU A 182 0.23 -5.62 -19.16
N GLN A 183 0.43 -6.61 -20.04
CA GLN A 183 0.16 -6.44 -21.47
C GLN A 183 -1.30 -6.05 -21.70
N ALA A 184 -2.25 -6.72 -21.06
CA ALA A 184 -3.67 -6.40 -21.18
C ALA A 184 -4.00 -4.98 -20.68
N LEU A 185 -3.53 -4.62 -19.48
CA LEU A 185 -3.75 -3.29 -18.89
C LEU A 185 -3.18 -2.16 -19.75
N LEU A 186 -1.99 -2.36 -20.34
CA LEU A 186 -1.36 -1.35 -21.17
C LEU A 186 -2.07 -1.19 -22.51
N GLN A 187 -2.65 -2.26 -23.06
CA GLN A 187 -3.47 -2.20 -24.27
C GLN A 187 -4.80 -1.48 -24.04
N GLU A 188 -5.48 -1.74 -22.93
CA GLU A 188 -6.73 -1.07 -22.55
C GLU A 188 -6.55 0.42 -22.25
N ALA A 189 -5.36 0.83 -21.83
CA ALA A 189 -5.04 2.21 -21.47
C ALA A 189 -4.53 3.06 -22.65
N THR A 190 -4.40 2.47 -23.83
CA THR A 190 -4.06 3.21 -25.06
C THR A 190 -5.36 3.73 -25.68
N PRO A 191 -5.51 5.07 -25.90
CA PRO A 191 -6.71 5.68 -26.45
C PRO A 191 -6.97 5.26 -27.91
#